data_2dfba77c8ad9ac31a2875e810e4f5ada
#
_entry.id   2dfba77c8ad9ac31a2875e810e4f5ada
#
_cell.length_a   1.000
_cell.length_b   1.000
_cell.length_c   1.000
_cell.angle_alpha   90.00
_cell.angle_beta   90.00
_cell.angle_gamma   90.00
#
_symmetry.space_group_name_H-M   'P 1'
#
loop_
_entity.id
_entity.type
_entity.pdbx_description
1 polymer ?
#
loop_
_entity_poly.entity_id
_entity_poly.type
_entity_poly.pdbx_seq_one_letter_code
_entity_poly.pdbx_strand_id
1 'polypeptide(L)' 'SRTDLGCDTSLFKSIVKTSFNQRRKTIRNSVKPLAKEYVIPAEILSVMPDGSQVNLLDMRPEQLSVEQFVELTLALKKIS' A
#
# COMPACT_ATOMS: atom_id res chain seq x y z
N SER A 1 18.12 -8.52 11.82
CA SER A 1 17.99 -7.87 11.26
C SER A 1 16.99 -7.17 11.21
N ARG A 2 16.90 -6.50 11.12
CA ARG A 2 16.09 -6.00 11.19
C ARG A 2 15.79 -5.12 10.41
N THR A 3 15.30 -5.13 9.71
CA THR A 3 14.79 -4.25 9.00
C THR A 3 13.57 -3.93 9.52
N ASP A 4 13.50 -3.22 10.40
CA ASP A 4 12.33 -2.90 11.05
C ASP A 4 11.71 -1.73 10.39
N LEU A 5 10.78 -2.00 9.50
CA LEU A 5 10.04 -0.97 8.81
C LEU A 5 8.79 -0.57 9.61
N GLY A 6 8.57 -1.19 10.77
CA GLY A 6 7.37 -0.91 11.54
C GLY A 6 6.13 -1.54 10.97
N CYS A 7 6.25 -2.44 10.03
CA CYS A 7 5.12 -3.11 9.42
C CYS A 7 5.51 -4.55 9.10
N ASP A 8 4.52 -5.34 8.68
CA ASP A 8 4.76 -6.73 8.31
C ASP A 8 5.55 -6.75 7.01
N THR A 9 6.80 -7.18 7.08
CA THR A 9 7.70 -7.22 5.94
C THR A 9 7.16 -8.11 4.82
N SER A 10 6.58 -9.25 5.18
CA SER A 10 6.00 -10.16 4.19
C SER A 10 4.87 -9.48 3.45
N LEU A 11 4.00 -8.80 4.17
CA LEU A 11 2.90 -8.09 3.55
C LEU A 11 3.41 -6.93 2.70
N PHE A 12 4.41 -6.23 3.18
CA PHE A 12 5.01 -5.13 2.44
C PHE A 12 5.52 -5.64 1.08
N LYS A 13 6.26 -6.73 1.09
CA LYS A 13 6.80 -7.31 -0.15
C LYS A 13 5.68 -7.75 -1.07
N SER A 14 4.63 -8.35 -0.52
CA SER A 14 3.49 -8.81 -1.31
C SER A 14 2.78 -7.63 -1.97
N ILE A 15 2.59 -6.55 -1.25
CA ILE A 15 1.94 -5.36 -1.79
C ILE A 15 2.76 -4.77 -2.92
N VAL A 16 4.06 -4.63 -2.71
CA VAL A 16 4.94 -4.06 -3.73
C VAL A 16 4.93 -4.93 -4.98
N LYS A 17 5.10 -6.24 -4.81
CA LYS A 17 5.13 -7.17 -5.93
C LYS A 17 3.81 -7.15 -6.70
N THR A 18 2.70 -7.24 -5.99
CA THR A 18 1.38 -7.25 -6.60
C THR A 18 1.12 -5.94 -7.33
N SER A 19 1.49 -4.83 -6.71
CA SER A 19 1.27 -3.52 -7.29
C SER A 19 2.05 -3.35 -8.59
N PHE A 20 3.30 -3.76 -8.61
CA PHE A 20 4.11 -3.59 -9.81
C PHE A 20 3.76 -4.60 -10.90
N ASN A 21 3.14 -5.72 -10.55
CA ASN A 21 2.63 -6.65 -11.55
C ASN A 21 1.44 -6.06 -12.29
N GLN A 22 0.76 -5.09 -11.68
CA GLN A 22 -0.38 -4.43 -12.28
C GLN A 22 -0.20 -2.93 -12.25
N ARG A 23 0.96 -2.48 -12.66
CA ARG A 23 1.30 -1.06 -12.55
C ARG A 23 0.40 -0.12 -13.36
N ARG A 24 -0.35 -0.65 -14.30
CA ARG A 24 -1.29 0.17 -15.06
C ARG A 24 -2.56 0.45 -14.28
N LYS A 25 -2.78 -0.29 -13.20
CA LYS A 25 -3.96 -0.13 -12.38
C LYS A 25 -3.65 0.65 -11.12
N THR A 26 -4.68 1.22 -10.51
CA THR A 26 -4.47 1.93 -9.25
C THR A 26 -4.19 0.92 -8.15
N ILE A 27 -3.64 1.42 -7.04
CA ILE A 27 -3.35 0.59 -5.88
C ILE A 27 -4.63 -0.13 -5.41
N ARG A 28 -5.77 0.56 -5.45
CA ARG A 28 -7.04 -0.04 -5.05
C ARG A 28 -7.29 -1.35 -5.78
N ASN A 29 -7.07 -1.37 -7.09
CA ASN A 29 -7.26 -2.58 -7.87
C ASN A 29 -6.16 -3.60 -7.62
N SER A 30 -4.95 -3.13 -7.41
CA SER A 30 -3.81 -4.02 -7.21
C SER A 30 -3.90 -4.81 -5.91
N VAL A 31 -4.46 -4.20 -4.86
CA VAL A 31 -4.54 -4.88 -3.56
C VAL A 31 -5.85 -5.65 -3.37
N LYS A 32 -6.76 -5.59 -4.35
CA LYS A 32 -8.00 -6.33 -4.23
C LYS A 32 -7.84 -7.80 -3.86
N PRO A 33 -6.89 -8.53 -4.45
CA PRO A 33 -6.72 -9.94 -4.06
C PRO A 33 -6.38 -10.12 -2.59
N LEU A 34 -5.80 -9.11 -1.98
CA LEU A 34 -5.45 -9.18 -0.57
C LEU A 34 -6.66 -9.01 0.35
N ALA A 35 -7.80 -8.59 -0.21
CA ALA A 35 -9.00 -8.41 0.59
C ALA A 35 -9.50 -9.71 1.20
N LYS A 36 -9.01 -10.85 0.70
CA LYS A 36 -9.38 -12.15 1.25
C LYS A 36 -8.76 -12.37 2.63
N GLU A 37 -7.60 -11.76 2.86
CA GLU A 37 -6.88 -11.95 4.10
C GLU A 37 -6.73 -10.67 4.92
N TYR A 38 -6.94 -9.52 4.29
CA TYR A 38 -6.74 -8.23 4.94
C TYR A 38 -7.93 -7.33 4.69
N VAL A 39 -8.25 -6.51 5.69
CA VAL A 39 -9.31 -5.51 5.53
C VAL A 39 -8.67 -4.30 4.86
N ILE A 40 -9.21 -3.90 3.72
CA ILE A 40 -8.71 -2.76 2.97
C ILE A 40 -9.64 -1.58 3.25
N PRO A 41 -9.12 -0.49 3.83
CA PRO A 41 -9.96 0.67 4.13
C PRO A 41 -10.46 1.34 2.85
N ALA A 42 -11.52 2.14 2.99
CA ALA A 42 -12.09 2.84 1.84
C ALA A 42 -11.11 3.84 1.26
N GLU A 43 -10.24 4.41 2.10
CA GLU A 43 -9.24 5.35 1.61
C GLU A 43 -8.04 5.36 2.54
N ILE A 44 -6.89 5.68 1.98
CA ILE A 44 -5.64 5.78 2.74
C ILE A 44 -5.02 7.11 2.36
N LEU A 45 -5.17 8.10 3.21
CA LEU A 45 -4.70 9.44 2.91
C LEU A 45 -3.22 9.61 3.27
N SER A 46 -2.51 10.32 2.44
CA SER A 46 -1.10 10.60 2.65
C SER A 46 -0.80 12.01 2.18
N VAL A 47 0.29 12.57 2.65
CA VAL A 47 0.69 13.93 2.28
C VAL A 47 1.89 13.85 1.34
N MET A 48 1.78 14.54 0.22
CA MET A 48 2.86 14.60 -0.76
C MET A 48 3.90 15.63 -0.34
N PRO A 49 5.11 15.56 -0.90
CA PRO A 49 6.16 16.53 -0.56
C PRO A 49 5.75 17.99 -0.78
N ASP A 50 4.82 18.23 -1.69
CA ASP A 50 4.35 19.61 -1.95
C ASP A 50 3.25 20.03 -0.98
N GLY A 51 2.90 19.17 -0.03
CA GLY A 51 1.87 19.49 0.96
C GLY A 51 0.47 19.07 0.60
N SER A 52 0.26 18.58 -0.61
CA SER A 52 -1.09 18.15 -1.00
C SER A 52 -1.43 16.80 -0.40
N GLN A 53 -2.72 16.57 -0.15
CA GLN A 53 -3.18 15.32 0.40
C GLN A 53 -3.71 14.45 -0.74
N VAL A 54 -3.33 13.18 -0.74
CA VAL A 54 -3.76 12.25 -1.77
C VAL A 54 -4.24 10.96 -1.12
N ASN A 55 -5.05 10.21 -1.86
CA ASN A 55 -5.50 8.90 -1.42
C ASN A 55 -4.60 7.88 -2.14
N LEU A 56 -3.83 7.15 -1.38
CA LEU A 56 -2.89 6.18 -1.95
C LEU A 56 -3.59 5.12 -2.80
N LEU A 57 -4.83 4.80 -2.47
CA LEU A 57 -5.58 3.80 -3.24
C LEU A 57 -5.89 4.27 -4.66
N ASP A 58 -5.91 5.58 -4.88
CA ASP A 58 -6.18 6.12 -6.21
C ASP A 58 -4.92 6.36 -7.01
N MET A 59 -3.77 6.11 -6.42
CA MET A 59 -2.49 6.31 -7.09
C MET A 59 -2.02 5.02 -7.74
N ARG A 60 -1.08 5.15 -8.66
CA ARG A 60 -0.45 3.99 -9.28
C ARG A 60 0.85 3.68 -8.55
N PRO A 61 1.32 2.43 -8.61
CA PRO A 61 2.52 2.04 -7.86
C PRO A 61 3.74 2.89 -8.17
N GLU A 62 3.88 3.32 -9.42
CA GLU A 62 5.04 4.12 -9.80
C GLU A 62 5.04 5.50 -9.15
N GLN A 63 3.91 5.93 -8.61
CA GLN A 63 3.78 7.23 -7.98
C GLN A 63 4.06 7.19 -6.48
N LEU A 64 4.19 5.99 -5.92
CA LEU A 64 4.40 5.84 -4.50
C LEU A 64 5.88 5.74 -4.14
N SER A 65 6.27 6.39 -3.05
CA SER A 65 7.60 6.24 -2.50
C SER A 65 7.61 5.00 -1.59
N VAL A 66 8.79 4.59 -1.16
CA VAL A 66 8.91 3.48 -0.22
C VAL A 66 8.12 3.76 1.05
N GLU A 67 8.21 5.00 1.53
CA GLU A 67 7.49 5.39 2.74
C GLU A 67 5.98 5.26 2.56
N GLN A 68 5.49 5.61 1.39
CA GLN A 68 4.06 5.49 1.11
C GLN A 68 3.63 4.04 1.01
N PHE A 69 4.50 3.15 0.53
CA PHE A 69 4.20 1.72 0.54
C PHE A 69 4.15 1.19 1.97
N VAL A 70 4.99 1.72 2.86
CA VAL A 70 4.94 1.34 4.27
C VAL A 70 3.62 1.81 4.89
N GLU A 71 3.20 3.04 4.59
CA GLU A 71 1.93 3.56 5.08
C GLU A 71 0.78 2.69 4.59
N LEU A 72 0.83 2.29 3.33
CA LEU A 72 -0.19 1.43 2.75
C LEU A 72 -0.24 0.10 3.49
N THR A 73 0.92 -0.48 3.75
CA THR A 73 1.00 -1.76 4.46
C THR A 73 0.42 -1.64 5.87
N LEU A 74 0.75 -0.56 6.56
CA LEU A 74 0.26 -0.35 7.92
C LEU A 74 -1.25 -0.13 7.96
N ALA A 75 -1.82 0.38 6.87
CA ALA A 75 -3.24 0.65 6.82
C ALA A 75 -4.07 -0.62 6.64
N LEU A 76 -3.47 -1.67 6.11
CA LEU A 76 -4.18 -2.94 5.94
C LEU A 76 -4.14 -3.73 7.23
N LYS A 77 -5.29 -4.28 7.63
CA LYS A 77 -5.38 -5.06 8.85
C LYS A 77 -5.71 -6.50 8.50
N LYS A 78 -4.97 -7.42 9.10
CA LYS A 78 -5.22 -8.83 8.84
C LYS A 78 -6.57 -9.25 9.44
N ILE A 79 -7.31 -10.02 8.66
CA ILE A 79 -8.57 -10.58 9.14
C ILE A 79 -8.20 -11.78 9.98
N SER A 80 -8.56 -11.78 11.23
CA SER A 80 -8.20 -12.88 12.11
C SER A 80 -9.39 -13.76 12.47
#